data_c82c39c21aed4e265423dbc6779163aa
#
_entry.id   c82c39c21aed4e265423dbc6779163aa
#
_cell.length_a   1.000
_cell.length_b   1.000
_cell.length_c   1.000
_cell.angle_alpha   90.00
_cell.angle_beta   90.00
_cell.angle_gamma   90.00
#
_symmetry.space_group_name_H-M   'P 1'
#
loop_
_entity.id
_entity.type
_entity.pdbx_description
1 polymer ?
#
loop_
_entity_poly.entity_id
_entity_poly.type
_entity_poly.pdbx_seq_one_letter_code
_entity_poly.pdbx_strand_id
1 'polypeptide(L)'
;YKRQQYKECSVGDENAEILFLISPAAPNAEKTAEQAASVCKKAGKSVYCTNKYKDCGYLLLALAQTEAANTYAAGIKEGLAKYDSVITDDSYVLDALLIQFPEMAEKIKFLDEFLAENKLSFSGTEKVVLHESGVIQRLYPARKVNYSEILPEAELLLPKRSGYDVTDSGIAGGLGLAEPENLLAIAGRRMTDLSGMDQDVIVTPCACEAVGLNCAEKENVMTLLEYICR
;
A
#
# COMPACT_ATOMS: atom_id res chain seq x y z
N TYR A 1 -14.30 -1.15 -18.49
CA TYR A 1 -13.20 -0.41 -17.87
C TYR A 1 -13.00 0.88 -18.66
N LYS A 2 -13.63 1.99 -18.22
CA LYS A 2 -13.24 3.31 -18.73
C LYS A 2 -11.79 3.48 -18.35
N ARG A 3 -10.89 3.66 -19.34
CA ARG A 3 -9.51 4.10 -19.10
C ARG A 3 -9.59 5.36 -18.25
N GLN A 4 -9.38 5.23 -16.94
CA GLN A 4 -9.06 6.40 -16.14
C GLN A 4 -7.76 6.94 -16.74
N GLN A 5 -7.81 8.15 -17.27
CA GLN A 5 -6.58 8.81 -17.71
C GLN A 5 -5.73 8.95 -16.45
N TYR A 6 -4.58 8.30 -16.46
CA TYR A 6 -3.59 8.47 -15.40
C TYR A 6 -3.24 9.96 -15.34
N LYS A 7 -3.72 10.61 -14.29
CA LYS A 7 -3.41 12.01 -14.03
C LYS A 7 -2.21 12.05 -13.10
N GLU A 8 -1.12 12.66 -13.55
CA GLU A 8 0.02 12.88 -12.69
C GLU A 8 -0.38 13.81 -11.53
N CYS A 9 -0.04 13.40 -10.33
CA CYS A 9 -0.25 14.13 -9.10
C CYS A 9 1.08 14.29 -8.38
N SER A 10 1.40 15.53 -8.00
CA SER A 10 2.58 15.85 -7.21
C SER A 10 2.21 16.98 -6.25
N VAL A 11 2.46 16.76 -4.94
CA VAL A 11 2.09 17.69 -3.87
C VAL A 11 3.26 17.79 -2.88
N GLY A 12 3.57 19.02 -2.45
CA GLY A 12 4.66 19.30 -1.50
C GLY A 12 5.92 19.82 -2.17
N ASP A 13 6.98 19.95 -1.38
CA ASP A 13 8.29 20.45 -1.84
C ASP A 13 9.16 19.27 -2.29
N GLU A 14 9.68 19.32 -3.50
CA GLU A 14 10.60 18.30 -4.04
C GLU A 14 11.92 18.16 -3.25
N ASN A 15 12.25 19.12 -2.39
CA ASN A 15 13.39 19.08 -1.48
C ASN A 15 13.05 18.58 -0.08
N ALA A 16 11.87 17.98 0.12
CA ALA A 16 11.45 17.40 1.38
C ALA A 16 12.35 16.22 1.81
N GLU A 17 12.33 15.89 3.10
CA GLU A 17 13.07 14.73 3.65
C GLU A 17 12.51 13.40 3.11
N ILE A 18 11.18 13.33 2.93
CA ILE A 18 10.45 12.11 2.58
C ILE A 18 9.87 12.23 1.16
N LEU A 19 10.02 11.16 0.40
CA LEU A 19 9.24 10.90 -0.80
C LEU A 19 8.12 9.92 -0.45
N PHE A 20 6.86 10.32 -0.62
CA PHE A 20 5.72 9.41 -0.56
C PHE A 20 5.27 9.03 -1.96
N LEU A 21 5.37 7.75 -2.28
CA LEU A 21 4.95 7.18 -3.55
C LEU A 21 3.47 6.77 -3.45
N ILE A 22 2.62 7.56 -4.07
CA ILE A 22 1.20 7.29 -4.15
C ILE A 22 0.98 6.06 -5.04
N SER A 23 0.27 5.06 -4.54
CA SER A 23 -0.08 3.87 -5.32
C SER A 23 -0.76 4.25 -6.65
N PRO A 24 -0.38 3.62 -7.77
CA PRO A 24 -1.09 3.80 -9.04
C PRO A 24 -2.55 3.30 -8.98
N ALA A 25 -2.87 2.49 -7.98
CA ALA A 25 -4.21 2.01 -7.72
C ALA A 25 -5.06 3.00 -6.90
N ALA A 26 -4.47 4.05 -6.33
CA ALA A 26 -5.20 5.02 -5.52
C ALA A 26 -6.35 5.67 -6.32
N PRO A 27 -7.60 5.57 -5.87
CA PRO A 27 -8.75 6.09 -6.60
C PRO A 27 -8.76 7.62 -6.67
N ASN A 28 -8.13 8.29 -5.71
CA ASN A 28 -7.96 9.75 -5.65
C ASN A 28 -6.56 10.10 -5.14
N ALA A 29 -5.62 10.30 -6.06
CA ALA A 29 -4.23 10.59 -5.74
C ALA A 29 -4.05 11.90 -4.96
N GLU A 30 -4.87 12.93 -5.21
CA GLU A 30 -4.79 14.23 -4.51
C GLU A 30 -5.16 14.03 -3.03
N LYS A 31 -6.28 13.34 -2.74
CA LYS A 31 -6.70 13.01 -1.38
C LYS A 31 -5.65 12.16 -0.65
N THR A 32 -5.10 11.14 -1.32
CA THR A 32 -4.04 10.29 -0.76
C THR A 32 -2.80 11.12 -0.41
N ALA A 33 -2.41 12.08 -1.29
CA ALA A 33 -1.30 12.99 -1.02
C ALA A 33 -1.55 13.87 0.22
N GLU A 34 -2.75 14.44 0.36
CA GLU A 34 -3.14 15.27 1.52
C GLU A 34 -3.09 14.45 2.82
N GLN A 35 -3.59 13.22 2.80
CA GLN A 35 -3.57 12.30 3.93
C GLN A 35 -2.13 11.92 4.31
N ALA A 36 -1.30 11.54 3.36
CA ALA A 36 0.12 11.24 3.57
C ALA A 36 0.88 12.44 4.15
N ALA A 37 0.62 13.65 3.61
CA ALA A 37 1.22 14.87 4.12
C ALA A 37 0.79 15.16 5.58
N SER A 38 -0.47 14.92 5.92
CA SER A 38 -0.96 15.06 7.30
C SER A 38 -0.26 14.11 8.26
N VAL A 39 -0.07 12.85 7.86
CA VAL A 39 0.62 11.83 8.67
C VAL A 39 2.09 12.17 8.85
N CYS A 40 2.81 12.52 7.78
CA CYS A 40 4.22 12.92 7.86
C CYS A 40 4.41 14.17 8.74
N LYS A 41 3.48 15.14 8.65
CA LYS A 41 3.48 16.32 9.52
C LYS A 41 3.34 15.96 11.01
N LYS A 42 2.52 14.97 11.36
CA LYS A 42 2.41 14.46 12.75
C LYS A 42 3.74 13.87 13.22
N ALA A 43 4.52 13.27 12.33
CA ALA A 43 5.88 12.81 12.61
C ALA A 43 6.94 13.93 12.66
N GLY A 44 6.55 15.19 12.41
CA GLY A 44 7.49 16.31 12.31
C GLY A 44 8.37 16.30 11.06
N LYS A 45 7.93 15.64 9.98
CA LYS A 45 8.67 15.45 8.75
C LYS A 45 8.06 16.18 7.58
N SER A 46 8.93 16.71 6.69
CA SER A 46 8.53 17.24 5.39
C SER A 46 8.37 16.10 4.38
N VAL A 47 7.39 16.22 3.47
CA VAL A 47 7.10 15.18 2.48
C VAL A 47 6.78 15.78 1.12
N TYR A 48 7.25 15.10 0.08
CA TYR A 48 6.81 15.25 -1.30
C TYR A 48 6.05 14.00 -1.71
N CYS A 49 4.79 14.16 -2.08
CA CYS A 49 3.92 13.07 -2.50
C CYS A 49 3.79 13.08 -4.03
N THR A 50 3.97 11.92 -4.67
CA THR A 50 3.83 11.84 -6.13
C THR A 50 3.48 10.43 -6.60
N ASN A 51 2.75 10.34 -7.72
CA ASN A 51 2.50 9.10 -8.45
C ASN A 51 3.30 9.01 -9.76
N LYS A 52 4.23 9.95 -10.03
CA LYS A 52 5.00 9.99 -11.29
C LYS A 52 5.81 8.73 -11.57
N TYR A 53 6.19 8.00 -10.53
CA TYR A 53 6.95 6.76 -10.63
C TYR A 53 6.07 5.51 -10.81
N LYS A 54 4.76 5.68 -10.96
CA LYS A 54 3.76 4.62 -11.20
C LYS A 54 3.92 3.47 -10.20
N ASP A 55 4.02 2.23 -10.69
CA ASP A 55 4.23 1.01 -9.91
C ASP A 55 5.71 0.68 -9.68
N CYS A 56 6.60 1.63 -9.95
CA CYS A 56 8.06 1.44 -9.85
C CYS A 56 8.58 0.22 -10.65
N GLY A 57 7.88 -0.18 -11.70
CA GLY A 57 8.23 -1.33 -12.54
C GLY A 57 7.76 -2.69 -12.00
N TYR A 58 6.88 -2.72 -11.00
CA TYR A 58 6.34 -3.97 -10.46
C TYR A 58 5.74 -4.86 -11.54
N LEU A 59 4.88 -4.31 -12.41
CA LEU A 59 4.23 -5.10 -13.46
C LEU A 59 5.24 -5.70 -14.45
N LEU A 60 6.32 -4.97 -14.76
CA LEU A 60 7.39 -5.48 -15.61
C LEU A 60 8.09 -6.67 -14.97
N LEU A 61 8.38 -6.61 -13.67
CA LEU A 61 8.96 -7.72 -12.91
C LEU A 61 8.01 -8.92 -12.85
N ALA A 62 6.73 -8.68 -12.53
CA ALA A 62 5.71 -9.72 -12.45
C ALA A 62 5.49 -10.46 -13.79
N LEU A 63 5.68 -9.78 -14.91
CA LEU A 63 5.61 -10.34 -16.26
C LEU A 63 6.96 -10.84 -16.79
N ALA A 64 7.97 -10.97 -15.92
CA ALA A 64 9.34 -11.40 -16.26
C ALA A 64 10.00 -10.56 -17.38
N GLN A 65 9.62 -9.28 -17.52
CA GLN A 65 10.22 -8.31 -18.45
C GLN A 65 11.45 -7.66 -17.80
N THR A 66 12.42 -8.48 -17.41
CA THR A 66 13.55 -8.07 -16.56
C THR A 66 14.38 -6.92 -17.15
N GLU A 67 14.68 -6.96 -18.45
CA GLU A 67 15.44 -5.90 -19.12
C GLU A 67 14.71 -4.57 -19.09
N ALA A 68 13.41 -4.58 -19.38
CA ALA A 68 12.57 -3.39 -19.32
C ALA A 68 12.45 -2.86 -17.88
N ALA A 69 12.32 -3.75 -16.89
CA ALA A 69 12.30 -3.39 -15.49
C ALA A 69 13.61 -2.72 -15.06
N ASN A 70 14.77 -3.28 -15.41
CA ASN A 70 16.07 -2.72 -15.11
C ASN A 70 16.29 -1.34 -15.77
N THR A 71 15.86 -1.18 -17.02
CA THR A 71 15.92 0.09 -17.74
C THR A 71 15.07 1.14 -17.03
N TYR A 72 13.85 0.77 -16.62
CA TYR A 72 12.97 1.67 -15.89
C TYR A 72 13.57 2.04 -14.53
N ALA A 73 14.08 1.07 -13.77
CA ALA A 73 14.74 1.30 -12.49
C ALA A 73 15.91 2.28 -12.60
N ALA A 74 16.78 2.09 -13.60
CA ALA A 74 17.90 3.01 -13.84
C ALA A 74 17.41 4.45 -14.05
N GLY A 75 16.29 4.64 -14.74
CA GLY A 75 15.71 5.96 -15.01
C GLY A 75 15.13 6.68 -13.80
N ILE A 76 14.73 5.95 -12.75
CA ILE A 76 14.12 6.53 -11.53
C ILE A 76 15.08 6.62 -10.34
N LYS A 77 16.20 5.92 -10.37
CA LYS A 77 17.14 5.75 -9.24
C LYS A 77 17.56 7.06 -8.60
N GLU A 78 18.04 8.01 -9.39
CA GLU A 78 18.49 9.32 -8.89
C GLU A 78 17.36 10.10 -8.25
N GLY A 79 16.15 10.02 -8.82
CA GLY A 79 14.96 10.67 -8.29
C GLY A 79 14.55 10.13 -6.92
N LEU A 80 14.79 8.85 -6.64
CA LEU A 80 14.54 8.22 -5.34
C LEU A 80 15.69 8.47 -4.36
N ALA A 81 16.92 8.47 -4.87
CA ALA A 81 18.13 8.52 -4.04
C ALA A 81 18.29 9.83 -3.25
N LYS A 82 17.71 10.91 -3.72
CA LYS A 82 17.83 12.24 -3.09
C LYS A 82 17.09 12.40 -1.75
N TYR A 83 16.12 11.52 -1.46
CA TYR A 83 15.32 11.58 -0.24
C TYR A 83 15.95 10.74 0.88
N ASP A 84 15.74 11.15 2.13
CA ASP A 84 16.17 10.40 3.31
C ASP A 84 15.35 9.13 3.49
N SER A 85 14.05 9.19 3.16
CA SER A 85 13.15 8.05 3.16
C SER A 85 12.23 8.06 1.95
N VAL A 86 11.93 6.85 1.45
CA VAL A 86 10.95 6.60 0.39
C VAL A 86 9.85 5.72 0.98
N ILE A 87 8.63 6.24 1.05
CA ILE A 87 7.50 5.57 1.69
C ILE A 87 6.44 5.25 0.64
N THR A 88 5.78 4.12 0.77
CA THR A 88 4.61 3.76 -0.03
C THR A 88 3.56 3.05 0.82
N ASP A 89 2.29 3.20 0.45
CA ASP A 89 1.15 2.44 0.97
C ASP A 89 0.75 1.27 0.05
N ASP A 90 1.64 0.89 -0.87
CA ASP A 90 1.44 -0.21 -1.81
C ASP A 90 2.55 -1.25 -1.66
N SER A 91 2.22 -2.43 -1.17
CA SER A 91 3.19 -3.48 -0.92
C SER A 91 3.83 -4.05 -2.18
N TYR A 92 3.18 -3.93 -3.33
CA TYR A 92 3.73 -4.34 -4.62
C TYR A 92 4.75 -3.32 -5.16
N VAL A 93 4.50 -2.03 -4.92
CA VAL A 93 5.49 -0.96 -5.16
C VAL A 93 6.70 -1.15 -4.26
N LEU A 94 6.48 -1.47 -2.97
CA LEU A 94 7.56 -1.79 -2.03
C LEU A 94 8.40 -2.96 -2.52
N ASP A 95 7.78 -4.06 -2.93
CA ASP A 95 8.46 -5.26 -3.45
C ASP A 95 9.34 -4.92 -4.67
N ALA A 96 8.79 -4.19 -5.64
CA ALA A 96 9.54 -3.75 -6.81
C ALA A 96 10.77 -2.90 -6.44
N LEU A 97 10.60 -1.98 -5.49
CA LEU A 97 11.70 -1.13 -5.03
C LEU A 97 12.79 -1.92 -4.32
N LEU A 98 12.42 -2.86 -3.45
CA LEU A 98 13.40 -3.67 -2.69
C LEU A 98 14.15 -4.65 -3.60
N ILE A 99 13.50 -5.19 -4.64
CA ILE A 99 14.16 -6.03 -5.65
C ILE A 99 15.15 -5.20 -6.48
N GLN A 100 14.76 -4.01 -6.93
CA GLN A 100 15.54 -3.21 -7.86
C GLN A 100 16.61 -2.35 -7.17
N PHE A 101 16.41 -1.99 -5.90
CA PHE A 101 17.33 -1.11 -5.14
C PHE A 101 17.65 -1.69 -3.76
N PRO A 102 18.25 -2.90 -3.69
CA PRO A 102 18.57 -3.54 -2.41
C PRO A 102 19.52 -2.68 -1.56
N GLU A 103 20.39 -1.85 -2.18
CA GLU A 103 21.27 -0.93 -1.48
C GLU A 103 20.54 0.24 -0.80
N MET A 104 19.28 0.45 -1.15
CA MET A 104 18.42 1.49 -0.56
C MET A 104 17.38 0.91 0.42
N ALA A 105 17.44 -0.37 0.73
CA ALA A 105 16.41 -1.09 1.47
C ALA A 105 16.07 -0.48 2.85
N GLU A 106 17.04 0.12 3.54
CA GLU A 106 16.85 0.73 4.86
C GLU A 106 16.01 2.02 4.80
N LYS A 107 16.08 2.74 3.67
CA LYS A 107 15.30 3.98 3.50
C LYS A 107 13.98 3.78 2.79
N ILE A 108 13.78 2.64 2.13
CA ILE A 108 12.51 2.27 1.48
C ILE A 108 11.62 1.62 2.53
N LYS A 109 10.46 2.20 2.80
CA LYS A 109 9.56 1.78 3.89
C LYS A 109 8.13 1.60 3.40
N PHE A 110 7.45 0.65 4.02
CA PHE A 110 6.01 0.60 3.96
C PHE A 110 5.42 1.63 4.93
N LEU A 111 4.22 2.13 4.65
CA LEU A 111 3.59 3.17 5.48
C LEU A 111 3.49 2.75 6.95
N ASP A 112 3.09 1.51 7.23
CA ASP A 112 2.93 1.02 8.60
C ASP A 112 4.26 0.94 9.36
N GLU A 113 5.38 0.59 8.69
CA GLU A 113 6.73 0.66 9.28
C GLU A 113 7.07 2.09 9.69
N PHE A 114 6.78 3.07 8.81
CA PHE A 114 7.00 4.48 9.11
C PHE A 114 6.18 4.94 10.32
N LEU A 115 4.91 4.52 10.41
CA LEU A 115 4.04 4.83 11.55
C LEU A 115 4.61 4.26 12.85
N ALA A 116 5.01 3.00 12.85
CA ALA A 116 5.55 2.31 14.02
C ALA A 116 6.89 2.91 14.48
N GLU A 117 7.83 3.16 13.56
CA GLU A 117 9.12 3.78 13.87
C GLU A 117 8.99 5.18 14.49
N ASN A 118 8.01 5.96 14.02
CA ASN A 118 7.75 7.29 14.56
C ASN A 118 6.77 7.29 15.76
N LYS A 119 6.38 6.09 16.24
CA LYS A 119 5.46 5.90 17.37
C LYS A 119 4.14 6.66 17.20
N LEU A 120 3.66 6.72 15.97
CA LEU A 120 2.38 7.36 15.66
C LEU A 120 1.25 6.41 15.98
N SER A 121 0.33 6.87 16.83
CA SER A 121 -0.91 6.17 17.15
C SER A 121 -2.12 7.03 16.79
N PHE A 122 -3.22 6.36 16.48
CA PHE A 122 -4.46 6.99 16.04
C PHE A 122 -5.64 6.43 16.83
N SER A 123 -6.54 7.32 17.25
CA SER A 123 -7.76 6.93 17.94
C SER A 123 -8.77 6.30 16.98
N GLY A 124 -9.45 5.29 17.45
CA GLY A 124 -10.54 4.61 16.75
C GLY A 124 -11.00 3.46 17.63
N THR A 125 -12.28 3.43 18.00
CA THR A 125 -12.85 2.43 18.94
C THR A 125 -13.65 1.35 18.21
N GLU A 126 -13.53 1.30 16.87
CA GLU A 126 -14.28 0.38 16.02
C GLU A 126 -13.67 -1.02 16.06
N LYS A 127 -14.50 -2.00 15.72
CA LYS A 127 -14.06 -3.37 15.42
C LYS A 127 -13.49 -3.39 13.99
N VAL A 128 -12.19 -3.49 13.89
CA VAL A 128 -11.45 -3.43 12.63
C VAL A 128 -11.02 -4.82 12.22
N VAL A 129 -11.56 -5.35 11.12
CA VAL A 129 -10.95 -6.50 10.46
C VAL A 129 -9.73 -6.05 9.68
N LEU A 130 -8.57 -6.57 10.05
CA LEU A 130 -7.31 -6.26 9.39
C LEU A 130 -7.03 -7.26 8.26
N HIS A 131 -7.04 -6.77 7.02
CA HIS A 131 -6.54 -7.52 5.87
C HIS A 131 -5.06 -7.21 5.65
N GLU A 132 -4.19 -8.07 6.15
CA GLU A 132 -2.74 -7.93 6.02
C GLU A 132 -2.27 -8.12 4.56
N SER A 133 -1.12 -7.52 4.22
CA SER A 133 -0.50 -7.72 2.91
C SER A 133 0.26 -9.05 2.84
N GLY A 134 -0.08 -9.90 1.89
CA GLY A 134 0.63 -11.15 1.65
C GLY A 134 2.09 -10.97 1.25
N VAL A 135 2.43 -9.87 0.58
CA VAL A 135 3.81 -9.51 0.27
C VAL A 135 4.63 -9.37 1.56
N ILE A 136 4.14 -8.56 2.51
CA ILE A 136 4.83 -8.35 3.79
C ILE A 136 4.87 -9.65 4.58
N GLN A 137 3.75 -10.36 4.68
CA GLN A 137 3.64 -11.54 5.53
C GLN A 137 4.54 -12.70 5.07
N ARG A 138 4.77 -12.84 3.77
CA ARG A 138 5.52 -13.97 3.20
C ARG A 138 6.94 -13.60 2.77
N LEU A 139 7.12 -12.45 2.11
CA LEU A 139 8.42 -12.10 1.53
C LEU A 139 9.28 -11.25 2.49
N TYR A 140 8.65 -10.43 3.32
CA TYR A 140 9.34 -9.49 4.20
C TYR A 140 8.91 -9.62 5.67
N PRO A 141 8.94 -10.82 6.28
CA PRO A 141 8.41 -11.04 7.63
C PRO A 141 9.12 -10.22 8.72
N ALA A 142 10.36 -9.78 8.48
CA ALA A 142 11.08 -8.89 9.40
C ALA A 142 10.54 -7.46 9.41
N ARG A 143 9.70 -7.08 8.45
CA ARG A 143 9.07 -5.76 8.32
C ARG A 143 7.64 -5.70 8.88
N LYS A 144 7.17 -6.77 9.52
CA LYS A 144 5.86 -6.79 10.17
C LYS A 144 5.83 -5.83 11.33
N VAL A 145 4.72 -5.12 11.46
CA VAL A 145 4.45 -4.21 12.58
C VAL A 145 3.36 -4.75 13.49
N ASN A 146 3.33 -4.23 14.71
CA ASN A 146 2.26 -4.49 15.65
C ASN A 146 1.17 -3.41 15.48
N TYR A 147 0.09 -3.75 14.80
CA TYR A 147 -0.99 -2.79 14.55
C TYR A 147 -1.70 -2.30 15.81
N SER A 148 -1.64 -3.03 16.93
CA SER A 148 -2.18 -2.53 18.20
C SER A 148 -1.39 -1.35 18.80
N GLU A 149 -0.19 -1.09 18.32
CA GLU A 149 0.56 0.12 18.67
C GLU A 149 0.14 1.33 17.82
N ILE A 150 -0.30 1.06 16.58
CA ILE A 150 -0.79 2.10 15.66
C ILE A 150 -2.26 2.45 15.97
N LEU A 151 -3.05 1.45 16.33
CA LEU A 151 -4.50 1.54 16.60
C LEU A 151 -4.82 0.99 18.01
N PRO A 152 -4.35 1.67 19.08
CA PRO A 152 -4.40 1.09 20.44
C PRO A 152 -5.81 0.98 21.03
N GLU A 153 -6.78 1.72 20.51
CA GLU A 153 -8.16 1.73 21.00
C GLU A 153 -9.11 0.88 20.14
N ALA A 154 -8.65 0.43 18.96
CA ALA A 154 -9.44 -0.41 18.07
C ALA A 154 -9.47 -1.87 18.53
N GLU A 155 -10.61 -2.53 18.38
CA GLU A 155 -10.69 -3.99 18.49
C GLU A 155 -10.23 -4.63 17.18
N LEU A 156 -8.96 -5.06 17.13
CA LEU A 156 -8.39 -5.68 15.93
C LEU A 156 -8.84 -7.14 15.79
N LEU A 157 -9.55 -7.42 14.72
CA LEU A 157 -10.03 -8.75 14.36
C LEU A 157 -9.16 -9.32 13.24
N LEU A 158 -8.55 -10.48 13.48
CA LEU A 158 -7.76 -11.18 12.47
C LEU A 158 -8.59 -12.31 11.85
N PRO A 159 -8.78 -12.34 10.53
CA PRO A 159 -9.49 -13.40 9.87
C PRO A 159 -8.73 -14.72 9.97
N LYS A 160 -9.46 -15.86 9.80
CA LYS A 160 -8.88 -17.20 9.89
C LYS A 160 -7.61 -17.38 9.04
N ARG A 161 -7.59 -16.75 7.87
CA ARG A 161 -6.42 -16.70 6.98
C ARG A 161 -5.73 -15.36 7.17
N SER A 162 -4.79 -15.30 8.10
CA SER A 162 -3.95 -14.15 8.44
C SER A 162 -2.49 -14.57 8.54
N GLY A 163 -1.60 -13.61 8.68
CA GLY A 163 -0.17 -13.88 8.74
C GLY A 163 0.34 -14.55 7.46
N TYR A 164 1.13 -15.60 7.60
CA TYR A 164 1.70 -16.33 6.45
C TYR A 164 0.63 -16.90 5.50
N ASP A 165 -0.52 -17.31 6.05
CA ASP A 165 -1.63 -17.93 5.30
C ASP A 165 -2.60 -16.91 4.69
N VAL A 166 -2.31 -15.61 4.79
CA VAL A 166 -3.17 -14.58 4.20
C VAL A 166 -3.36 -14.80 2.70
N THR A 167 -4.59 -14.68 2.25
CA THR A 167 -4.92 -14.70 0.81
C THR A 167 -5.15 -13.28 0.34
N ASP A 168 -4.45 -12.90 -0.73
CA ASP A 168 -4.55 -11.58 -1.35
C ASP A 168 -5.85 -11.45 -2.18
N SER A 169 -6.18 -10.23 -2.59
CA SER A 169 -7.35 -9.95 -3.43
C SER A 169 -7.26 -10.52 -4.86
N GLY A 170 -6.08 -10.96 -5.26
CA GLY A 170 -5.80 -11.41 -6.63
C GLY A 170 -5.47 -10.30 -7.62
N ILE A 171 -5.35 -9.04 -7.17
CA ILE A 171 -5.05 -7.91 -8.07
C ILE A 171 -3.59 -7.91 -8.55
N ALA A 172 -2.71 -8.61 -7.83
CA ALA A 172 -1.29 -8.68 -8.13
C ALA A 172 -0.97 -9.25 -9.52
N GLY A 173 0.21 -8.91 -10.04
CA GLY A 173 0.75 -9.48 -11.28
C GLY A 173 -0.06 -9.15 -12.55
N GLY A 174 -0.97 -8.19 -12.50
CA GLY A 174 -1.76 -7.79 -13.65
C GLY A 174 -2.95 -8.73 -13.95
N LEU A 175 -3.31 -9.65 -13.05
CA LEU A 175 -4.44 -10.57 -13.24
C LEU A 175 -5.73 -9.83 -13.58
N GLY A 176 -6.01 -8.70 -12.93
CA GLY A 176 -7.18 -7.87 -13.22
C GLY A 176 -7.22 -7.29 -14.63
N LEU A 177 -6.08 -7.21 -15.32
CA LEU A 177 -5.99 -6.79 -16.72
C LEU A 177 -6.13 -7.96 -17.69
N ALA A 178 -5.55 -9.10 -17.33
CA ALA A 178 -5.54 -10.30 -18.17
C ALA A 178 -6.85 -11.11 -18.05
N GLU A 179 -7.32 -11.30 -16.81
CA GLU A 179 -8.46 -12.16 -16.50
C GLU A 179 -9.33 -11.57 -15.39
N PRO A 180 -10.12 -10.53 -15.68
CA PRO A 180 -10.91 -9.80 -14.69
C PRO A 180 -11.94 -10.66 -13.95
N GLU A 181 -12.46 -11.71 -14.57
CA GLU A 181 -13.40 -12.63 -13.91
C GLU A 181 -12.72 -13.45 -12.81
N ASN A 182 -11.47 -13.85 -13.01
CA ASN A 182 -10.67 -14.55 -12.00
C ASN A 182 -10.33 -13.61 -10.83
N LEU A 183 -10.00 -12.35 -11.10
CA LEU A 183 -9.83 -11.35 -10.05
C LEU A 183 -11.10 -11.25 -9.18
N LEU A 184 -12.27 -11.07 -9.80
CA LEU A 184 -13.54 -10.95 -9.07
C LEU A 184 -13.84 -12.19 -8.22
N ALA A 185 -13.57 -13.39 -8.75
CA ALA A 185 -13.78 -14.65 -8.03
C ALA A 185 -12.84 -14.76 -6.80
N ILE A 186 -11.56 -14.40 -6.96
CA ILE A 186 -10.58 -14.45 -5.87
C ILE A 186 -10.91 -13.41 -4.79
N ALA A 187 -11.16 -12.17 -5.20
CA ALA A 187 -11.50 -11.08 -4.29
C ALA A 187 -12.81 -11.36 -3.54
N GLY A 188 -13.86 -11.86 -4.22
CA GLY A 188 -15.13 -12.24 -3.58
C GLY A 188 -14.96 -13.36 -2.55
N ARG A 189 -14.11 -14.36 -2.84
CA ARG A 189 -13.79 -15.41 -1.89
C ARG A 189 -13.07 -14.84 -0.65
N ARG A 190 -12.13 -13.91 -0.85
CA ARG A 190 -11.45 -13.25 0.25
C ARG A 190 -12.41 -12.38 1.07
N MET A 191 -13.30 -11.63 0.42
CA MET A 191 -14.33 -10.83 1.10
C MET A 191 -15.22 -11.70 1.99
N THR A 192 -15.58 -12.91 1.58
CA THR A 192 -16.31 -13.85 2.42
C THR A 192 -15.56 -14.20 3.72
N ASP A 193 -14.23 -14.29 3.68
CA ASP A 193 -13.40 -14.53 4.88
C ASP A 193 -13.33 -13.27 5.79
N LEU A 194 -13.50 -12.06 5.23
CA LEU A 194 -13.37 -10.79 5.94
C LEU A 194 -14.69 -10.28 6.52
N SER A 195 -15.82 -10.53 5.84
CA SER A 195 -17.12 -9.91 6.15
C SER A 195 -17.96 -10.65 7.22
N GLY A 196 -17.49 -11.78 7.74
CA GLY A 196 -18.26 -12.63 8.69
C GLY A 196 -17.90 -12.44 10.16
N MET A 197 -17.24 -11.35 10.54
CA MET A 197 -16.57 -11.22 11.84
C MET A 197 -17.21 -10.19 12.80
N ASP A 198 -18.42 -9.72 12.52
CA ASP A 198 -19.11 -8.67 13.30
C ASP A 198 -18.27 -7.37 13.39
N GLN A 199 -17.65 -7.00 12.27
CA GLN A 199 -16.79 -5.84 12.14
C GLN A 199 -17.57 -4.57 11.80
N ASP A 200 -17.03 -3.42 12.23
CA ASP A 200 -17.51 -2.10 11.80
C ASP A 200 -16.85 -1.69 10.48
N VAL A 201 -15.59 -2.11 10.26
CA VAL A 201 -14.81 -1.74 9.06
C VAL A 201 -13.76 -2.78 8.72
N ILE A 202 -13.44 -2.90 7.43
CA ILE A 202 -12.32 -3.68 6.92
C ILE A 202 -11.21 -2.71 6.50
N VAL A 203 -10.01 -2.91 7.04
CA VAL A 203 -8.84 -2.05 6.78
C VAL A 203 -7.70 -2.90 6.22
N THR A 204 -7.02 -2.38 5.23
CA THR A 204 -5.79 -2.97 4.70
C THR A 204 -4.66 -1.93 4.63
N PRO A 205 -3.42 -2.27 4.95
CA PRO A 205 -2.29 -1.36 4.78
C PRO A 205 -1.90 -1.14 3.31
N CYS A 206 -2.42 -1.98 2.38
CA CYS A 206 -2.04 -1.93 0.98
C CYS A 206 -3.15 -1.31 0.10
N ALA A 207 -2.86 -0.17 -0.53
CA ALA A 207 -3.81 0.53 -1.41
C ALA A 207 -4.26 -0.33 -2.60
N CYS A 208 -3.36 -1.11 -3.19
CA CYS A 208 -3.69 -2.01 -4.30
C CYS A 208 -4.65 -3.11 -3.86
N GLU A 209 -4.45 -3.71 -2.67
CA GLU A 209 -5.35 -4.72 -2.11
C GLU A 209 -6.75 -4.15 -1.82
N ALA A 210 -6.84 -2.91 -1.29
CA ALA A 210 -8.13 -2.24 -1.08
C ALA A 210 -8.93 -2.14 -2.38
N VAL A 211 -8.28 -1.76 -3.47
CA VAL A 211 -8.93 -1.67 -4.79
C VAL A 211 -9.38 -3.05 -5.28
N GLY A 212 -8.52 -4.07 -5.15
CA GLY A 212 -8.85 -5.43 -5.55
C GLY A 212 -10.08 -5.97 -4.82
N LEU A 213 -10.14 -5.80 -3.50
CA LEU A 213 -11.27 -6.23 -2.68
C LEU A 213 -12.55 -5.46 -3.00
N ASN A 214 -12.47 -4.13 -3.16
CA ASN A 214 -13.61 -3.29 -3.52
C ASN A 214 -14.16 -3.55 -4.94
N CYS A 215 -13.42 -4.24 -5.81
CA CYS A 215 -13.94 -4.68 -7.11
C CYS A 215 -14.97 -5.80 -6.98
N ALA A 216 -14.88 -6.64 -5.95
CA ALA A 216 -15.73 -7.82 -5.80
C ALA A 216 -17.06 -7.55 -5.10
N GLU A 217 -17.07 -6.64 -4.13
CA GLU A 217 -18.25 -6.31 -3.34
C GLU A 217 -18.32 -4.81 -3.10
N LYS A 218 -19.53 -4.33 -2.78
CA LYS A 218 -19.77 -2.91 -2.48
C LYS A 218 -19.42 -2.55 -1.02
N GLU A 219 -18.83 -3.44 -0.28
CA GLU A 219 -18.34 -3.14 1.07
C GLU A 219 -17.10 -2.25 0.98
N ASN A 220 -17.07 -1.24 1.83
CA ASN A 220 -16.03 -0.23 1.79
C ASN A 220 -14.77 -0.72 2.53
N VAL A 221 -13.90 -1.41 1.82
CA VAL A 221 -12.56 -1.71 2.32
C VAL A 221 -11.72 -0.44 2.24
N MET A 222 -11.23 0.02 3.37
CA MET A 222 -10.40 1.23 3.45
C MET A 222 -8.93 0.88 3.50
N THR A 223 -8.10 1.77 2.96
CA THR A 223 -6.67 1.71 3.26
C THR A 223 -6.41 2.14 4.71
N LEU A 224 -5.30 1.69 5.28
CA LEU A 224 -4.87 2.16 6.61
C LEU A 224 -4.74 3.69 6.62
N LEU A 225 -4.18 4.28 5.55
CA LEU A 225 -4.04 5.72 5.41
C LEU A 225 -5.40 6.45 5.44
N GLU A 226 -6.40 5.93 4.74
CA GLU A 226 -7.75 6.49 4.78
C GLU A 226 -8.37 6.36 6.16
N TYR A 227 -8.19 5.22 6.82
CA TYR A 227 -8.74 4.95 8.13
C TYR A 227 -8.20 5.90 9.21
N ILE A 228 -6.89 6.10 9.26
CA ILE A 228 -6.24 6.96 10.27
C ILE A 228 -6.40 8.46 10.01
N CYS A 229 -6.90 8.85 8.85
CA CYS A 229 -7.15 10.25 8.45
C CYS A 229 -8.63 10.64 8.37
N ARG A 230 -9.51 9.87 8.99
CA ARG A 230 -10.95 10.19 9.09
C ARG A 230 -11.24 11.47 9.87
#